data_5a5b8222fc0f180d13332be0e5ad45af
#
_entry.id   5a5b8222fc0f180d13332be0e5ad45af
#
_cell.length_a   1.000
_cell.length_b   1.000
_cell.length_c   1.000
_cell.angle_alpha   90.00
_cell.angle_beta   90.00
_cell.angle_gamma   90.00
#
_symmetry.space_group_name_H-M   'P 1'
#
loop_
_entity.id
_entity.type
_entity.pdbx_description
1 polymer ?
#
loop_
_entity_poly.entity_id
_entity_poly.type
_entity_poly.pdbx_seq_one_letter_code
_entity_poly.pdbx_strand_id
1 'polypeptide(L)'
;MNVLNLIGRVKPLLTNDIATFDNELKNLVQNNRFLVIGGAGSIGQAVTKEIFKRNPKKLHVVDISENNLVELVRDIRSSLGYIDGDFRTFALDIASPIYDVFIKADGAYDYVLNLSALKHVRSEKDPFTLMRMIEVNILNTLKTIQQAKDKGVK
;
A
#
# COMPACT_ATOMS: atom_id res chain seq x y z
N MET A 1 16.59 16.01 19.37
CA MET A 1 16.48 14.85 20.26
C MET A 1 16.38 13.59 19.41
N ASN A 2 17.26 12.61 19.61
CA ASN A 2 17.26 11.39 18.77
C ASN A 2 16.25 10.38 19.37
N VAL A 3 15.20 10.04 18.61
CA VAL A 3 14.14 9.12 19.03
C VAL A 3 14.70 7.75 19.43
N LEU A 4 15.77 7.28 18.78
CA LEU A 4 16.40 6.00 19.12
C LEU A 4 16.94 5.98 20.55
N ASN A 5 17.52 7.09 21.01
CA ASN A 5 18.03 7.18 22.38
C ASN A 5 16.92 7.12 23.42
N LEU A 6 15.71 7.67 23.10
CA LEU A 6 14.55 7.62 24.00
C LEU A 6 14.05 6.17 24.23
N ILE A 7 14.20 5.32 23.25
CA ILE A 7 13.78 3.92 23.31
C ILE A 7 14.95 2.96 23.57
N GLY A 8 16.09 3.48 24.01
CA GLY A 8 17.27 2.68 24.37
C GLY A 8 17.97 1.99 23.20
N ARG A 9 17.84 2.51 21.98
CA ARG A 9 18.47 1.96 20.77
C ARG A 9 19.58 2.86 20.26
N VAL A 10 20.64 2.24 19.73
CA VAL A 10 21.75 2.96 19.08
C VAL A 10 21.61 3.02 17.56
N LYS A 11 20.77 2.13 16.96
CA LYS A 11 20.50 2.08 15.51
C LYS A 11 19.07 1.64 15.23
N PRO A 12 18.50 1.97 14.04
CA PRO A 12 17.21 1.46 13.59
C PRO A 12 17.17 -0.07 13.54
N LEU A 13 15.96 -0.63 13.67
CA LEU A 13 15.76 -2.08 13.45
C LEU A 13 16.01 -2.45 11.99
N LEU A 14 16.38 -3.71 11.77
CA LEU A 14 16.48 -4.34 10.45
C LEU A 14 17.49 -3.66 9.50
N THR A 15 18.33 -2.75 9.98
CA THR A 15 19.30 -2.03 9.13
C THR A 15 20.24 -2.99 8.39
N ASN A 16 20.75 -4.02 9.08
CA ASN A 16 21.65 -5.00 8.48
C ASN A 16 20.92 -5.90 7.49
N ASP A 17 19.68 -6.33 7.84
CA ASP A 17 18.87 -7.19 6.98
C ASP A 17 18.51 -6.47 5.68
N ILE A 18 18.06 -5.21 5.79
CA ILE A 18 17.74 -4.36 4.61
C ILE A 18 19.00 -4.19 3.74
N ALA A 19 20.16 -3.91 4.32
CA ALA A 19 21.41 -3.75 3.58
C ALA A 19 21.83 -5.05 2.88
N THR A 20 21.65 -6.19 3.53
CA THR A 20 21.98 -7.50 2.96
C THR A 20 21.13 -7.83 1.74
N PHE A 21 19.84 -7.52 1.77
CA PHE A 21 18.87 -7.83 0.70
C PHE A 21 18.59 -6.65 -0.25
N ASP A 22 19.29 -5.53 -0.14
CA ASP A 22 18.97 -4.31 -0.90
C ASP A 22 19.03 -4.52 -2.43
N ASN A 23 20.03 -5.24 -2.91
CA ASN A 23 20.17 -5.54 -4.34
C ASN A 23 19.05 -6.46 -4.85
N GLU A 24 18.65 -7.46 -4.06
CA GLU A 24 17.54 -8.35 -4.40
C GLU A 24 16.24 -7.58 -4.43
N LEU A 25 15.98 -6.74 -3.43
CA LEU A 25 14.80 -5.87 -3.35
C LEU A 25 14.75 -4.87 -4.50
N LYS A 26 15.87 -4.26 -4.86
CA LYS A 26 15.95 -3.36 -6.04
C LYS A 26 15.59 -4.09 -7.32
N ASN A 27 16.20 -5.23 -7.58
CA ASN A 27 15.95 -6.01 -8.78
C ASN A 27 14.50 -6.46 -8.87
N LEU A 28 13.93 -6.91 -7.75
CA LEU A 28 12.52 -7.30 -7.67
C LEU A 28 11.61 -6.10 -7.98
N VAL A 29 11.84 -4.95 -7.35
CA VAL A 29 10.96 -3.79 -7.49
C VAL A 29 11.07 -3.18 -8.88
N GLN A 30 12.27 -2.95 -9.40
CA GLN A 30 12.49 -2.32 -10.71
C GLN A 30 11.86 -3.09 -11.88
N ASN A 31 11.75 -4.41 -11.76
CA ASN A 31 11.25 -5.27 -12.82
C ASN A 31 9.75 -5.53 -12.77
N ASN A 32 9.05 -5.06 -11.73
CA ASN A 32 7.68 -5.43 -11.48
C ASN A 32 6.72 -4.24 -11.35
N ARG A 33 5.42 -4.56 -11.39
CA ARG A 33 4.27 -3.65 -11.31
C ARG A 33 3.52 -3.92 -10.01
N PHE A 34 3.26 -2.87 -9.25
CA PHE A 34 2.69 -2.94 -7.91
C PHE A 34 1.36 -2.22 -7.83
N LEU A 35 0.41 -2.84 -7.12
CA LEU A 35 -0.79 -2.20 -6.60
C LEU A 35 -0.74 -2.21 -5.07
N VAL A 36 -0.84 -1.03 -4.46
CA VAL A 36 -0.91 -0.89 -3.00
C VAL A 36 -2.29 -0.38 -2.63
N ILE A 37 -3.08 -1.21 -1.96
CA ILE A 37 -4.42 -0.89 -1.47
C ILE A 37 -4.30 -0.44 -0.01
N GLY A 38 -4.98 0.66 0.34
CA GLY A 38 -4.80 1.32 1.64
C GLY A 38 -3.43 2.03 1.74
N GLY A 39 -2.89 2.43 0.58
CA GLY A 39 -1.54 2.95 0.47
C GLY A 39 -1.33 4.36 1.01
N ALA A 40 -2.40 5.08 1.34
CA ALA A 40 -2.34 6.40 1.98
C ALA A 40 -2.51 6.35 3.51
N GLY A 41 -2.73 5.18 4.11
CA GLY A 41 -2.66 4.98 5.56
C GLY A 41 -1.22 4.99 6.07
N SER A 42 -1.00 5.02 7.39
CA SER A 42 0.34 5.15 7.99
C SER A 42 1.32 4.06 7.54
N ILE A 43 0.89 2.80 7.53
CA ILE A 43 1.71 1.68 7.03
C ILE A 43 1.81 1.73 5.50
N GLY A 44 0.68 2.01 4.83
CA GLY A 44 0.61 2.11 3.38
C GLY A 44 1.56 3.14 2.79
N GLN A 45 1.65 4.33 3.40
CA GLN A 45 2.59 5.37 2.98
C GLN A 45 4.05 4.92 3.10
N ALA A 46 4.40 4.25 4.20
CA ALA A 46 5.77 3.75 4.40
C ALA A 46 6.13 2.71 3.32
N VAL A 47 5.25 1.74 3.06
CA VAL A 47 5.44 0.72 2.03
C VAL A 47 5.49 1.33 0.63
N THR A 48 4.56 2.24 0.31
CA THR A 48 4.51 2.95 -0.97
C THR A 48 5.83 3.68 -1.25
N LYS A 49 6.37 4.41 -0.26
CA LYS A 49 7.64 5.12 -0.38
C LYS A 49 8.83 4.18 -0.58
N GLU A 50 8.85 3.05 0.12
CA GLU A 50 9.93 2.06 -0.05
C GLU A 50 9.92 1.41 -1.44
N ILE A 51 8.74 1.16 -2.02
CA ILE A 51 8.61 0.69 -3.40
C ILE A 51 9.02 1.81 -4.36
N PHE A 52 8.53 3.04 -4.17
CA PHE A 52 8.81 4.20 -5.02
C PHE A 52 10.32 4.49 -5.14
N LYS A 53 11.06 4.47 -4.02
CA LYS A 53 12.52 4.68 -3.99
C LYS A 53 13.30 3.72 -4.89
N ARG A 54 12.74 2.56 -5.21
CA ARG A 54 13.39 1.51 -6.01
C ARG A 54 12.98 1.51 -7.47
N ASN A 55 12.30 2.58 -7.94
CA ASN A 55 11.94 2.83 -9.33
C ASN A 55 11.19 1.66 -10.00
N PRO A 56 9.98 1.27 -9.51
CA PRO A 56 9.17 0.19 -10.09
C PRO A 56 8.71 0.55 -11.52
N LYS A 57 8.40 -0.45 -12.36
CA LYS A 57 7.78 -0.23 -13.67
C LYS A 57 6.42 0.44 -13.57
N LYS A 58 5.62 0.06 -12.56
CA LYS A 58 4.33 0.64 -12.25
C LYS A 58 4.12 0.60 -10.74
N LEU A 59 3.64 1.69 -10.17
CA LEU A 59 3.19 1.78 -8.79
C LEU A 59 1.87 2.52 -8.75
N HIS A 60 0.80 1.78 -8.58
CA HIS A 60 -0.53 2.34 -8.38
C HIS A 60 -0.93 2.21 -6.92
N VAL A 61 -1.51 3.27 -6.40
CA VAL A 61 -1.94 3.38 -5.01
C VAL A 61 -3.43 3.64 -4.94
N VAL A 62 -4.16 2.78 -4.27
CA VAL A 62 -5.59 2.92 -4.04
C VAL A 62 -5.84 3.20 -2.56
N ASP A 63 -6.64 4.21 -2.28
CA ASP A 63 -7.12 4.51 -0.93
C ASP A 63 -8.51 5.16 -1.02
N ILE A 64 -9.33 5.01 0.02
CA ILE A 64 -10.63 5.67 0.08
C ILE A 64 -10.51 7.16 0.39
N SER A 65 -9.42 7.57 1.03
CA SER A 65 -9.15 8.96 1.43
C SER A 65 -8.38 9.72 0.37
N GLU A 66 -9.09 10.54 -0.41
CA GLU A 66 -8.47 11.43 -1.39
C GLU A 66 -7.46 12.40 -0.74
N ASN A 67 -7.80 12.97 0.41
CA ASN A 67 -6.91 13.89 1.12
C ASN A 67 -5.57 13.22 1.49
N ASN A 68 -5.62 11.99 2.01
CA ASN A 68 -4.40 11.27 2.36
C ASN A 68 -3.56 10.91 1.12
N LEU A 69 -4.20 10.61 -0.01
CA LEU A 69 -3.50 10.38 -1.29
C LEU A 69 -2.80 11.65 -1.77
N VAL A 70 -3.46 12.80 -1.67
CA VAL A 70 -2.84 14.10 -2.03
C VAL A 70 -1.62 14.39 -1.16
N GLU A 71 -1.71 14.18 0.16
CA GLU A 71 -0.57 14.36 1.07
C GLU A 71 0.57 13.37 0.77
N LEU A 72 0.24 12.11 0.49
CA LEU A 72 1.24 11.12 0.06
C LEU A 72 1.99 11.55 -1.20
N VAL A 73 1.25 12.03 -2.23
CA VAL A 73 1.87 12.49 -3.48
C VAL A 73 2.76 13.70 -3.24
N ARG A 74 2.30 14.69 -2.45
CA ARG A 74 3.08 15.87 -2.11
C ARG A 74 4.37 15.50 -1.39
N ASP A 75 4.30 14.60 -0.40
CA ASP A 75 5.45 14.16 0.35
C ASP A 75 6.44 13.38 -0.53
N ILE A 76 5.97 12.46 -1.36
CA ILE A 76 6.80 11.74 -2.32
C ILE A 76 7.50 12.72 -3.27
N ARG A 77 6.77 13.68 -3.87
CA ARG A 77 7.34 14.64 -4.82
C ARG A 77 8.37 15.56 -4.18
N SER A 78 8.13 15.99 -2.94
CA SER A 78 9.05 16.87 -2.22
C SER A 78 10.29 16.16 -1.67
N SER A 79 10.18 14.89 -1.26
CA SER A 79 11.26 14.16 -0.58
C SER A 79 12.03 13.18 -1.50
N LEU A 80 11.37 12.62 -2.51
CA LEU A 80 11.92 11.57 -3.39
C LEU A 80 11.94 11.95 -4.88
N GLY A 81 11.19 12.99 -5.27
CA GLY A 81 11.14 13.46 -6.65
C GLY A 81 10.25 12.60 -7.56
N TYR A 82 10.79 12.15 -8.69
CA TYR A 82 10.08 11.44 -9.74
C TYR A 82 10.76 10.10 -10.04
N ILE A 83 9.99 9.18 -10.62
CA ILE A 83 10.49 7.91 -11.15
C ILE A 83 10.15 7.80 -12.64
N ASP A 84 10.83 6.91 -13.35
CA ASP A 84 10.57 6.63 -14.77
C ASP A 84 9.30 5.82 -14.98
N GLY A 85 8.93 5.00 -13.99
CA GLY A 85 7.75 4.14 -14.03
C GLY A 85 6.43 4.91 -13.86
N ASP A 86 5.33 4.22 -14.17
CA ASP A 86 3.97 4.77 -14.05
C ASP A 86 3.53 4.84 -12.58
N PHE A 87 3.58 6.04 -12.00
CA PHE A 87 3.09 6.29 -10.63
C PHE A 87 1.78 7.04 -10.64
N ARG A 88 0.72 6.41 -10.14
CA ARG A 88 -0.63 7.00 -10.03
C ARG A 88 -1.31 6.66 -8.71
N THR A 89 -2.21 7.54 -8.31
CA THR A 89 -3.06 7.36 -7.13
C THR A 89 -4.54 7.41 -7.54
N PHE A 90 -5.37 6.61 -6.88
CA PHE A 90 -6.79 6.48 -7.17
C PHE A 90 -7.58 6.50 -5.87
N ALA A 91 -8.48 7.48 -5.74
CA ALA A 91 -9.41 7.58 -4.62
C ALA A 91 -10.60 6.65 -4.86
N LEU A 92 -10.46 5.38 -4.48
CA LEU A 92 -11.44 4.32 -4.72
C LEU A 92 -11.70 3.50 -3.46
N ASP A 93 -12.97 3.18 -3.22
CA ASP A 93 -13.35 2.15 -2.25
C ASP A 93 -13.26 0.78 -2.93
N ILE A 94 -12.46 -0.13 -2.38
CA ILE A 94 -12.29 -1.50 -2.91
C ILE A 94 -13.57 -2.34 -2.84
N ALA A 95 -14.55 -1.95 -2.01
CA ALA A 95 -15.86 -2.58 -2.00
C ALA A 95 -16.73 -2.18 -3.21
N SER A 96 -16.42 -1.06 -3.86
CA SER A 96 -17.26 -0.48 -4.90
C SER A 96 -17.16 -1.22 -6.23
N PRO A 97 -18.24 -1.23 -7.05
CA PRO A 97 -18.19 -1.73 -8.42
C PRO A 97 -17.18 -0.97 -9.32
N ILE A 98 -16.91 0.29 -9.00
CA ILE A 98 -15.93 1.12 -9.75
C ILE A 98 -14.53 0.53 -9.61
N TYR A 99 -14.18 0.04 -8.42
CA TYR A 99 -12.91 -0.66 -8.22
C TYR A 99 -12.82 -1.94 -9.06
N ASP A 100 -13.91 -2.69 -9.23
CA ASP A 100 -13.94 -3.88 -10.08
C ASP A 100 -13.70 -3.54 -11.56
N VAL A 101 -14.27 -2.43 -12.03
CA VAL A 101 -14.00 -1.91 -13.38
C VAL A 101 -12.54 -1.48 -13.52
N PHE A 102 -12.01 -0.76 -12.54
CA PHE A 102 -10.61 -0.36 -12.50
C PHE A 102 -9.66 -1.56 -12.60
N ILE A 103 -9.85 -2.60 -11.78
CA ILE A 103 -9.02 -3.81 -11.82
C ILE A 103 -9.15 -4.55 -13.15
N LYS A 104 -10.33 -4.55 -13.78
CA LYS A 104 -10.51 -5.15 -15.12
C LYS A 104 -9.77 -4.37 -16.20
N ALA A 105 -9.82 -3.06 -16.16
CA ALA A 105 -9.23 -2.18 -17.17
C ALA A 105 -7.71 -2.07 -17.04
N ASP A 106 -7.19 -1.95 -15.82
CA ASP A 106 -5.76 -1.67 -15.56
C ASP A 106 -5.03 -2.79 -14.80
N GLY A 107 -5.64 -3.93 -14.60
CA GLY A 107 -5.19 -5.02 -13.72
C GLY A 107 -3.94 -5.79 -14.13
N ALA A 108 -2.98 -5.17 -14.78
CA ALA A 108 -1.69 -5.76 -15.10
C ALA A 108 -0.67 -5.47 -13.98
N TYR A 109 -0.84 -6.13 -12.83
CA TYR A 109 0.08 -6.05 -11.69
C TYR A 109 0.77 -7.40 -11.49
N ASP A 110 2.03 -7.36 -11.03
CA ASP A 110 2.79 -8.54 -10.64
C ASP A 110 2.64 -8.80 -9.14
N TYR A 111 2.43 -7.73 -8.36
CA TYR A 111 2.22 -7.78 -6.91
C TYR A 111 1.06 -6.90 -6.49
N VAL A 112 0.21 -7.43 -5.59
CA VAL A 112 -0.86 -6.68 -4.91
C VAL A 112 -0.63 -6.74 -3.41
N LEU A 113 -0.46 -5.58 -2.79
CA LEU A 113 -0.33 -5.43 -1.34
C LEU A 113 -1.61 -4.82 -0.78
N ASN A 114 -2.43 -5.61 -0.09
CA ASN A 114 -3.61 -5.10 0.59
C ASN A 114 -3.26 -4.72 2.03
N LEU A 115 -3.13 -3.43 2.27
CA LEU A 115 -2.84 -2.81 3.57
C LEU A 115 -4.06 -2.05 4.12
N SER A 116 -5.21 -2.19 3.46
CA SER A 116 -6.45 -1.59 3.92
C SER A 116 -6.96 -2.33 5.15
N ALA A 117 -7.33 -1.58 6.17
CA ALA A 117 -7.97 -2.13 7.35
C ALA A 117 -8.83 -1.07 8.03
N LEU A 118 -9.98 -1.47 8.51
CA LEU A 118 -10.79 -0.68 9.42
C LEU A 118 -10.60 -1.21 10.84
N LYS A 119 -10.08 -0.37 11.73
CA LYS A 119 -9.87 -0.69 13.14
C LYS A 119 -10.16 0.52 14.01
N HIS A 120 -11.14 0.41 14.86
CA HIS A 120 -11.45 1.40 15.90
C HIS A 120 -11.71 0.67 17.21
N VAL A 121 -11.11 1.13 18.30
CA VAL A 121 -11.13 0.49 19.62
C VAL A 121 -12.55 0.30 20.22
N ARG A 122 -13.57 0.92 19.62
CA ARG A 122 -14.96 0.85 20.10
C ARG A 122 -15.95 0.31 19.08
N SER A 123 -15.48 -0.11 17.91
CA SER A 123 -16.34 -0.50 16.78
C SER A 123 -17.13 -1.79 17.04
N GLU A 124 -16.61 -2.71 17.85
CA GLU A 124 -17.28 -3.96 18.18
C GLU A 124 -18.51 -3.80 19.08
N LYS A 125 -18.76 -2.62 19.64
CA LYS A 125 -19.92 -2.34 20.50
C LYS A 125 -21.18 -1.98 19.72
N ASP A 126 -21.03 -1.58 18.46
CA ASP A 126 -22.12 -1.24 17.56
C ASP A 126 -22.17 -2.26 16.41
N PRO A 127 -23.31 -2.96 16.22
CA PRO A 127 -23.43 -4.01 15.23
C PRO A 127 -23.19 -3.52 13.79
N PHE A 128 -23.56 -2.30 13.45
CA PHE A 128 -23.37 -1.76 12.10
C PHE A 128 -21.89 -1.48 11.82
N THR A 129 -21.17 -0.94 12.79
CA THR A 129 -19.74 -0.72 12.69
C THR A 129 -18.97 -2.06 12.66
N LEU A 130 -19.41 -3.05 13.43
CA LEU A 130 -18.86 -4.40 13.39
C LEU A 130 -19.06 -5.04 12.01
N MET A 131 -20.26 -4.93 11.42
CA MET A 131 -20.52 -5.40 10.05
C MET A 131 -19.60 -4.73 9.03
N ARG A 132 -19.41 -3.41 9.15
CA ARG A 132 -18.48 -2.68 8.29
C ARG A 132 -17.01 -3.15 8.46
N MET A 133 -16.60 -3.49 9.69
CA MET A 133 -15.27 -4.06 9.94
C MET A 133 -15.11 -5.43 9.28
N ILE A 134 -16.12 -6.29 9.36
CA ILE A 134 -16.14 -7.59 8.68
C ILE A 134 -16.05 -7.41 7.18
N GLU A 135 -16.85 -6.52 6.62
CA GLU A 135 -16.82 -6.21 5.19
C GLU A 135 -15.41 -5.78 4.73
N VAL A 136 -14.82 -4.78 5.40
CA VAL A 136 -13.51 -4.23 5.00
C VAL A 136 -12.38 -5.22 5.24
N ASN A 137 -12.33 -5.85 6.42
CA ASN A 137 -11.17 -6.65 6.81
C ASN A 137 -11.21 -8.09 6.29
N ILE A 138 -12.40 -8.64 6.06
CA ILE A 138 -12.57 -10.03 5.65
C ILE A 138 -13.05 -10.12 4.20
N LEU A 139 -14.24 -9.60 3.90
CA LEU A 139 -14.86 -9.80 2.57
C LEU A 139 -14.08 -9.12 1.46
N ASN A 140 -13.60 -7.90 1.68
CA ASN A 140 -12.78 -7.20 0.70
C ASN A 140 -11.40 -7.82 0.54
N THR A 141 -10.83 -8.40 1.60
CA THR A 141 -9.58 -9.17 1.52
C THR A 141 -9.77 -10.43 0.68
N LEU A 142 -10.85 -11.19 0.89
CA LEU A 142 -11.19 -12.37 0.08
C LEU A 142 -11.39 -11.99 -1.39
N LYS A 143 -12.12 -10.89 -1.66
CA LYS A 143 -12.31 -10.35 -3.03
C LYS A 143 -10.95 -10.03 -3.69
N THR A 144 -10.06 -9.34 -2.97
CA THR A 144 -8.73 -8.99 -3.48
C THR A 144 -7.90 -10.23 -3.81
N ILE A 145 -7.90 -11.24 -2.94
CA ILE A 145 -7.21 -12.51 -3.16
C ILE A 145 -7.76 -13.21 -4.41
N GLN A 146 -9.08 -13.27 -4.56
CA GLN A 146 -9.71 -13.93 -5.73
C GLN A 146 -9.33 -13.20 -7.03
N GLN A 147 -9.42 -11.86 -7.05
CA GLN A 147 -9.05 -11.05 -8.21
C GLN A 147 -7.56 -11.21 -8.56
N ALA A 148 -6.69 -11.27 -7.57
CA ALA A 148 -5.26 -11.49 -7.75
C ALA A 148 -4.99 -12.88 -8.34
N LYS A 149 -5.62 -13.91 -7.80
CA LYS A 149 -5.51 -15.30 -8.29
C LYS A 149 -5.97 -15.44 -9.74
N ASP A 150 -7.12 -14.85 -10.09
CA ASP A 150 -7.69 -14.92 -11.44
C ASP A 150 -6.78 -14.26 -12.50
N LYS A 151 -5.90 -13.35 -12.07
CA LYS A 151 -4.93 -12.63 -12.91
C LYS A 151 -3.49 -13.14 -12.80
N GLY A 152 -3.22 -14.18 -12.03
CA GLY A 152 -1.87 -14.71 -11.81
C GLY A 152 -0.94 -13.77 -11.07
N VAL A 153 -1.49 -12.92 -10.21
CA VAL A 153 -0.73 -11.96 -9.36
C VAL A 153 -0.11 -12.70 -8.17
N LYS A 154 1.04 -12.22 -7.75
CA LYS A 154 1.75 -12.69 -6.53
C LYS A 154 1.42 -11.81 -5.33
#